data_e5c7e082d8b24ae30907f8e6b5b57035
#
_entry.id   e5c7e082d8b24ae30907f8e6b5b57035
#
_cell.length_a   1.000
_cell.length_b   1.000
_cell.length_c   1.000
_cell.angle_alpha   90.00
_cell.angle_beta   90.00
_cell.angle_gamma   90.00
#
_symmetry.space_group_name_H-M   'P 1'
#
loop_
_entity.id
_entity.type
_entity.pdbx_description
1 polymer ?
#
loop_
_entity_poly.entity_id
_entity_poly.type
_entity_poly.pdbx_seq_one_letter_code
_entity_poly.pdbx_strand_id
1 'polypeptide(L)'
;VSTYAGGYAASDSGRDVGSSGSVTKQHHHNHYHHPQPSADGTGGQTAPRVAADPYGVRQPHAAYDGRGYVGAPYGMASVGAAAGYGVGPYGYGYGVSATSPKVCLVAVRRKDRVRSGSVTSSVGFGGPDPQRESELSVATNNLTLEEIDGNVFRMSKDQIGCRLLQLKLDQGDPAFVEKICGEAKPYLAEMMKDPFGNYLFQKIADKVDEAGRAELVKKVADEMVDAGMNLHGTRSVQKVIEVCRGTPSQASAERSSLYFVALVVKALKPATVTLCLDTNGNHVVQRLLQHLAPTDNEFVFEMLAESCVPVATHRHGCCVLQRALDAATVEQSRLLVAQVCTHALQLMQDPYGNYVVQYVLGICSREEADILVNVPLGKVAMLSMQKFSSNVIEKCMDRASEDVIVKYVQELADPAAMRPLLQDQYANYVIQKTLQLAPRDAALSLVESIREHLSLMRNSSGGRRMLTKIAKRFP
;
A
#
# COMPACT_ATOMS: atom_id res chain seq x y z
N VAL A 1 37.08 45.86 -16.15
CA VAL A 1 37.79 46.40 -17.33
C VAL A 1 37.21 45.73 -18.56
N SER A 2 36.55 46.58 -19.38
CA SER A 2 36.25 46.53 -20.83
C SER A 2 35.36 45.42 -21.36
N THR A 3 34.07 45.66 -21.67
CA THR A 3 33.40 46.39 -22.81
C THR A 3 33.78 45.93 -24.20
N TYR A 4 32.77 45.53 -24.99
CA TYR A 4 32.32 45.88 -26.35
C TYR A 4 31.28 44.85 -26.79
N ALA A 5 30.00 45.07 -27.09
CA ALA A 5 29.26 46.04 -27.88
C ALA A 5 29.38 45.87 -29.41
N GLY A 6 28.24 45.71 -30.05
CA GLY A 6 27.93 45.83 -31.46
C GLY A 6 27.26 44.60 -32.05
N GLY A 7 26.09 44.54 -32.64
CA GLY A 7 25.23 45.61 -33.17
C GLY A 7 24.89 45.34 -34.63
N TYR A 8 23.59 45.38 -34.99
CA TYR A 8 23.00 45.55 -36.33
C TYR A 8 23.07 44.39 -37.34
N ALA A 9 22.13 44.15 -38.24
CA ALA A 9 20.90 44.82 -38.66
C ALA A 9 20.02 43.89 -39.49
N ALA A 10 18.80 44.32 -39.67
CA ALA A 10 17.68 43.84 -40.47
C ALA A 10 17.88 43.97 -42.00
N SER A 11 17.07 43.22 -42.77
CA SER A 11 16.33 43.60 -43.98
C SER A 11 15.57 42.37 -44.45
N ASP A 12 14.31 42.31 -44.57
CA ASP A 12 13.23 43.03 -45.29
C ASP A 12 13.07 42.52 -46.73
N SER A 13 11.79 42.49 -47.14
CA SER A 13 11.18 42.26 -48.44
C SER A 13 10.96 40.78 -48.84
N GLY A 14 9.76 40.34 -49.25
CA GLY A 14 8.51 40.98 -49.59
C GLY A 14 7.83 40.21 -50.71
N ARG A 15 6.49 40.16 -50.64
CA ARG A 15 5.54 39.95 -51.74
C ARG A 15 5.46 38.56 -52.43
N ASP A 16 4.38 38.06 -52.86
CA ASP A 16 2.94 38.40 -52.94
C ASP A 16 2.29 37.29 -53.82
N VAL A 17 0.93 37.23 -53.79
CA VAL A 17 -0.01 36.72 -54.82
C VAL A 17 -0.16 35.17 -54.85
N GLY A 18 -1.29 34.52 -54.63
CA GLY A 18 -2.67 34.89 -54.82
C GLY A 18 -3.43 33.68 -55.37
N SER A 19 -4.69 33.62 -55.09
CA SER A 19 -5.73 32.94 -55.88
C SER A 19 -6.46 31.76 -55.19
N SER A 20 -7.54 32.08 -54.57
CA SER A 20 -8.95 31.73 -54.85
C SER A 20 -9.29 30.29 -55.32
N GLY A 21 -10.20 29.69 -54.58
CA GLY A 21 -10.97 28.53 -54.99
C GLY A 21 -12.03 28.12 -53.97
N SER A 22 -13.18 28.77 -54.07
CA SER A 22 -14.44 28.42 -53.38
C SER A 22 -15.11 27.22 -54.02
N VAL A 23 -15.64 26.25 -53.23
CA VAL A 23 -16.84 25.49 -53.56
C VAL A 23 -17.53 24.94 -52.31
N THR A 24 -18.69 25.54 -52.04
CA THR A 24 -20.00 25.04 -51.60
C THR A 24 -20.18 23.79 -50.76
N LYS A 25 -20.86 24.04 -49.66
CA LYS A 25 -21.86 23.29 -48.86
C LYS A 25 -22.46 22.02 -49.47
N GLN A 26 -22.60 20.98 -48.65
CA GLN A 26 -23.87 20.25 -48.58
C GLN A 26 -24.11 19.74 -47.15
N HIS A 27 -25.27 20.13 -46.58
CA HIS A 27 -25.89 19.58 -45.39
C HIS A 27 -26.51 18.22 -45.70
N HIS A 28 -26.37 17.25 -44.79
CA HIS A 28 -27.33 16.21 -44.63
C HIS A 28 -27.74 16.08 -43.16
N HIS A 29 -28.99 16.52 -42.90
CA HIS A 29 -29.79 16.15 -41.76
C HIS A 29 -30.23 14.68 -41.92
N ASN A 30 -30.12 13.89 -40.90
CA ASN A 30 -30.96 12.68 -40.76
C ASN A 30 -31.59 12.70 -39.37
N HIS A 31 -32.89 12.99 -39.39
CA HIS A 31 -33.85 12.71 -38.32
C HIS A 31 -34.08 11.21 -38.21
N TYR A 32 -34.07 10.67 -37.00
CA TYR A 32 -34.82 9.46 -36.69
C TYR A 32 -35.75 9.68 -35.50
N HIS A 33 -37.01 9.36 -35.77
CA HIS A 33 -38.19 9.45 -34.93
C HIS A 33 -38.16 8.47 -33.77
N HIS A 34 -38.66 8.92 -32.62
CA HIS A 34 -39.23 8.08 -31.57
C HIS A 34 -40.60 7.55 -31.98
N PRO A 35 -41.00 6.35 -31.53
CA PRO A 35 -42.37 6.10 -31.16
C PRO A 35 -42.51 5.73 -29.68
N GLN A 36 -43.47 6.35 -29.03
CA GLN A 36 -44.02 5.88 -27.74
C GLN A 36 -45.01 4.74 -27.98
N PRO A 37 -45.16 3.81 -27.04
CA PRO A 37 -46.33 2.95 -26.96
C PRO A 37 -47.25 3.32 -25.78
N SER A 38 -48.51 3.20 -26.09
CA SER A 38 -49.70 3.31 -25.28
C SER A 38 -49.80 2.20 -24.20
N ALA A 39 -50.48 2.56 -23.11
CA ALA A 39 -50.85 1.71 -21.97
C ALA A 39 -51.85 0.61 -22.36
N ASP A 40 -51.69 -0.57 -21.72
CA ASP A 40 -52.75 -1.27 -21.01
C ASP A 40 -52.26 -2.59 -20.34
N GLY A 41 -52.57 -2.73 -19.08
CA GLY A 41 -53.25 -3.88 -18.47
C GLY A 41 -52.44 -5.03 -17.82
N THR A 42 -52.42 -5.03 -16.50
CA THR A 42 -52.55 -6.19 -15.56
C THR A 42 -51.42 -7.20 -15.34
N GLY A 43 -50.92 -7.23 -14.13
CA GLY A 43 -50.79 -8.46 -13.35
C GLY A 43 -49.45 -9.19 -13.34
N GLY A 44 -48.79 -9.26 -12.20
CA GLY A 44 -47.83 -10.33 -11.92
C GLY A 44 -46.47 -9.88 -11.39
N GLN A 45 -46.32 -9.86 -10.09
CA GLN A 45 -45.04 -9.69 -9.39
C GLN A 45 -44.08 -10.86 -9.69
N THR A 46 -42.92 -10.57 -10.27
CA THR A 46 -41.72 -11.39 -10.09
C THR A 46 -40.49 -10.47 -10.14
N ALA A 47 -39.73 -10.48 -9.05
CA ALA A 47 -38.47 -9.75 -8.93
C ALA A 47 -37.41 -10.27 -9.91
N PRO A 48 -36.51 -9.40 -10.44
CA PRO A 48 -35.44 -9.85 -11.30
C PRO A 48 -34.35 -10.53 -10.48
N ARG A 49 -33.96 -11.73 -10.93
CA ARG A 49 -32.80 -12.48 -10.46
C ARG A 49 -31.52 -11.68 -10.76
N VAL A 50 -30.79 -11.34 -9.72
CA VAL A 50 -29.41 -10.84 -9.81
C VAL A 50 -28.51 -12.01 -10.23
N ALA A 51 -27.68 -11.81 -11.25
CA ALA A 51 -26.67 -12.76 -11.71
C ALA A 51 -25.64 -13.04 -10.62
N ALA A 52 -25.31 -14.32 -10.44
CA ALA A 52 -24.35 -14.79 -9.45
C ALA A 52 -22.93 -14.37 -9.81
N ASP A 53 -22.22 -13.80 -8.86
CA ASP A 53 -20.80 -13.53 -8.88
C ASP A 53 -20.01 -14.86 -8.76
N PRO A 54 -19.04 -15.15 -9.64
CA PRO A 54 -18.30 -16.43 -9.64
C PRO A 54 -17.22 -16.58 -8.58
N TYR A 55 -17.01 -15.61 -7.70
CA TYR A 55 -16.02 -15.71 -6.62
C TYR A 55 -16.66 -15.62 -5.24
N GLY A 56 -17.19 -16.76 -4.77
CA GLY A 56 -17.80 -16.90 -3.44
C GLY A 56 -16.79 -16.78 -2.30
N VAL A 57 -16.51 -15.58 -1.83
CA VAL A 57 -15.86 -15.35 -0.54
C VAL A 57 -16.91 -14.92 0.46
N ARG A 58 -17.36 -15.85 1.31
CA ARG A 58 -18.19 -15.54 2.47
C ARG A 58 -17.40 -14.70 3.46
N GLN A 59 -17.81 -13.47 3.65
CA GLN A 59 -17.37 -12.65 4.78
C GLN A 59 -18.13 -13.11 6.05
N PRO A 60 -17.45 -13.30 7.19
CA PRO A 60 -18.15 -13.50 8.46
C PRO A 60 -18.76 -12.18 8.94
N HIS A 61 -20.06 -12.18 9.16
CA HIS A 61 -20.76 -11.12 9.88
C HIS A 61 -20.27 -11.10 11.33
N ALA A 62 -19.39 -10.15 11.67
CA ALA A 62 -19.12 -9.82 13.06
C ALA A 62 -20.29 -8.97 13.59
N ALA A 63 -20.98 -9.50 14.57
CA ALA A 63 -21.97 -8.77 15.36
C ALA A 63 -21.27 -7.60 16.06
N TYR A 64 -21.74 -6.38 15.84
CA TYR A 64 -21.21 -5.15 16.40
C TYR A 64 -21.74 -4.97 17.82
N ASP A 65 -20.91 -5.27 18.81
CA ASP A 65 -21.14 -4.91 20.20
C ASP A 65 -20.81 -3.42 20.39
N GLY A 66 -21.80 -2.66 20.83
CA GLY A 66 -21.82 -1.19 20.86
C GLY A 66 -20.92 -0.54 21.93
N ARG A 67 -19.64 -0.90 22.02
CA ARG A 67 -18.68 -0.21 22.89
C ARG A 67 -17.84 0.75 22.07
N GLY A 68 -17.94 2.03 22.43
CA GLY A 68 -17.32 3.16 21.77
C GLY A 68 -15.81 3.00 21.64
N TYR A 69 -15.33 3.21 20.42
CA TYR A 69 -13.93 3.45 20.15
C TYR A 69 -13.55 4.83 20.69
N VAL A 70 -12.91 4.84 21.83
CA VAL A 70 -12.15 6.01 22.29
C VAL A 70 -10.89 6.04 21.44
N GLY A 71 -10.73 7.09 20.64
CA GLY A 71 -9.56 7.31 19.81
C GLY A 71 -8.30 7.31 20.67
N ALA A 72 -7.43 6.34 20.45
CA ALA A 72 -6.08 6.39 20.97
C ALA A 72 -5.27 7.41 20.16
N PRO A 73 -4.56 8.34 20.79
CA PRO A 73 -3.65 9.23 20.09
C PRO A 73 -2.44 8.40 19.63
N TYR A 74 -2.14 8.46 18.35
CA TYR A 74 -0.86 7.97 17.83
C TYR A 74 0.26 8.85 18.40
N GLY A 75 0.84 8.39 19.50
CA GLY A 75 2.07 8.95 20.04
C GLY A 75 3.22 8.64 19.11
N MET A 76 3.89 9.67 18.63
CA MET A 76 5.23 9.58 18.06
C MET A 76 6.17 9.00 19.11
N ALA A 77 6.71 7.82 18.87
CA ALA A 77 7.91 7.33 19.52
C ALA A 77 8.96 7.11 18.44
N SER A 78 9.88 8.07 18.36
CA SER A 78 11.18 7.88 17.75
C SER A 78 11.96 6.87 18.61
N VAL A 79 12.12 5.65 18.10
CA VAL A 79 13.07 4.69 18.68
C VAL A 79 13.89 4.12 17.54
N GLY A 80 15.12 4.60 17.42
CA GLY A 80 16.18 3.85 16.81
C GLY A 80 16.49 2.63 17.68
N ALA A 81 16.21 1.45 17.18
CA ALA A 81 16.78 0.20 17.65
C ALA A 81 16.64 -0.85 16.56
N ALA A 82 17.78 -1.40 16.17
CA ALA A 82 17.89 -2.59 15.37
C ALA A 82 17.13 -3.74 16.06
N ALA A 83 15.99 -4.12 15.51
CA ALA A 83 15.26 -5.32 15.90
C ALA A 83 15.35 -6.33 14.77
N GLY A 84 16.12 -7.40 14.98
CA GLY A 84 16.17 -8.56 14.13
C GLY A 84 14.78 -9.18 14.05
N TYR A 85 14.25 -9.29 12.84
CA TYR A 85 12.98 -9.99 12.61
C TYR A 85 13.21 -11.50 12.67
N GLY A 86 12.75 -12.10 13.76
CA GLY A 86 12.66 -13.53 13.91
C GLY A 86 11.71 -14.13 12.86
N VAL A 87 12.24 -15.09 12.11
CA VAL A 87 11.52 -15.85 11.09
C VAL A 87 10.62 -16.85 11.81
N GLY A 88 9.29 -16.64 11.76
CA GLY A 88 8.32 -17.62 12.20
C GLY A 88 8.10 -18.72 11.13
N PRO A 89 8.09 -20.01 11.48
CA PRO A 89 7.88 -21.08 10.52
C PRO A 89 6.39 -21.32 10.28
N TYR A 90 5.91 -21.12 9.05
CA TYR A 90 4.61 -21.62 8.61
C TYR A 90 4.81 -23.04 8.03
N GLY A 91 4.34 -24.05 8.74
CA GLY A 91 4.31 -25.43 8.27
C GLY A 91 3.05 -25.71 7.47
N TYR A 92 3.19 -26.07 6.19
CA TYR A 92 2.17 -26.80 5.43
C TYR A 92 2.78 -28.12 4.97
N GLY A 93 2.20 -29.24 5.44
CA GLY A 93 2.61 -30.58 5.04
C GLY A 93 2.01 -30.97 3.70
N TYR A 94 2.87 -31.32 2.74
CA TYR A 94 2.51 -32.11 1.58
C TYR A 94 3.34 -33.38 1.58
N GLY A 95 2.66 -34.53 1.55
CA GLY A 95 3.30 -35.83 1.42
C GLY A 95 3.81 -36.01 -0.01
N VAL A 96 5.10 -36.43 -0.13
CA VAL A 96 5.69 -36.81 -1.40
C VAL A 96 6.20 -38.22 -1.31
N SER A 97 5.79 -39.06 -2.28
CA SER A 97 6.17 -40.43 -2.51
C SER A 97 7.67 -40.57 -2.84
N ALA A 98 8.37 -41.45 -2.16
CA ALA A 98 9.79 -41.68 -2.31
C ALA A 98 10.08 -42.72 -3.39
N THR A 99 10.77 -42.35 -4.48
CA THR A 99 11.62 -43.23 -5.26
C THR A 99 12.76 -42.47 -5.89
N SER A 100 13.97 -42.60 -5.34
CA SER A 100 15.24 -42.35 -6.05
C SER A 100 16.47 -42.59 -5.17
N PRO A 101 17.68 -42.80 -5.76
CA PRO A 101 18.76 -43.53 -5.18
C PRO A 101 19.60 -42.75 -4.17
N LYS A 102 20.12 -43.50 -3.25
CA LYS A 102 21.00 -43.25 -2.12
C LYS A 102 21.83 -41.97 -2.15
N VAL A 103 21.33 -40.91 -1.54
CA VAL A 103 22.14 -40.00 -0.74
C VAL A 103 21.82 -40.33 0.71
N CYS A 104 22.84 -40.55 1.53
CA CYS A 104 22.66 -40.95 2.93
C CYS A 104 22.10 -39.74 3.74
N LEU A 105 20.84 -39.44 3.54
CA LEU A 105 20.08 -38.58 4.44
C LEU A 105 19.86 -39.38 5.70
N VAL A 106 20.53 -39.00 6.79
CA VAL A 106 20.25 -39.55 8.12
C VAL A 106 18.79 -39.27 8.40
N ALA A 107 17.97 -40.29 8.16
CA ALA A 107 16.54 -40.23 8.42
C ALA A 107 16.33 -40.09 9.93
N VAL A 108 15.96 -38.95 10.40
CA VAL A 108 15.42 -38.77 11.75
C VAL A 108 14.10 -39.52 11.80
N ARG A 109 14.16 -40.78 12.28
CA ARG A 109 13.01 -41.68 12.42
C ARG A 109 12.06 -41.08 13.49
N ARG A 110 10.87 -40.69 13.07
CA ARG A 110 9.71 -40.55 13.96
C ARG A 110 9.37 -41.92 14.58
N LYS A 111 9.47 -42.01 15.89
CA LYS A 111 8.78 -43.03 16.66
C LYS A 111 7.37 -42.54 16.97
N ASP A 112 6.43 -42.93 16.15
CA ASP A 112 5.01 -42.76 16.44
C ASP A 112 4.61 -43.70 17.60
N ARG A 113 4.27 -43.10 18.73
CA ARG A 113 3.57 -43.78 19.81
C ARG A 113 2.14 -43.26 19.87
N VAL A 114 1.26 -44.00 19.23
CA VAL A 114 -0.20 -43.74 19.34
C VAL A 114 -0.62 -43.98 20.78
N ARG A 115 -1.16 -42.93 21.42
CA ARG A 115 -2.02 -43.01 22.60
C ARG A 115 -3.23 -42.10 22.38
N SER A 116 -4.39 -42.74 22.29
CA SER A 116 -5.71 -42.10 22.29
C SER A 116 -5.94 -41.40 23.62
N GLY A 117 -6.28 -40.09 23.54
CA GLY A 117 -6.73 -39.33 24.68
C GLY A 117 -7.20 -37.97 24.18
N SER A 118 -8.49 -37.67 24.38
CA SER A 118 -9.10 -36.40 24.05
C SER A 118 -8.40 -35.23 24.78
N VAL A 119 -7.89 -34.25 24.02
CA VAL A 119 -7.37 -33.02 24.60
C VAL A 119 -7.84 -31.85 23.77
N THR A 120 -8.52 -30.94 24.42
CA THR A 120 -8.85 -29.60 23.99
C THR A 120 -7.57 -28.83 23.63
N SER A 121 -7.47 -28.39 22.37
CA SER A 121 -6.27 -27.75 21.83
C SER A 121 -6.19 -26.27 22.23
N SER A 122 -5.30 -25.97 23.15
CA SER A 122 -4.67 -24.64 23.24
C SER A 122 -3.40 -24.66 22.36
N VAL A 123 -3.39 -23.88 21.28
CA VAL A 123 -2.21 -23.73 20.43
C VAL A 123 -1.22 -22.81 21.13
N GLY A 124 -0.26 -23.42 21.85
CA GLY A 124 0.91 -22.74 22.37
C GLY A 124 1.95 -22.56 21.26
N PHE A 125 2.47 -21.36 21.06
CA PHE A 125 3.65 -21.07 20.26
C PHE A 125 4.87 -21.77 20.89
N GLY A 126 5.24 -22.95 20.38
CA GLY A 126 6.48 -23.63 20.76
C GLY A 126 7.68 -22.90 20.17
N GLY A 127 8.60 -22.46 21.02
CA GLY A 127 9.93 -21.99 20.62
C GLY A 127 10.74 -23.09 19.89
N PRO A 128 11.92 -22.77 19.34
CA PRO A 128 12.76 -23.74 18.64
C PRO A 128 13.07 -24.94 19.55
N ASP A 129 12.83 -26.15 19.04
CA ASP A 129 13.08 -27.39 19.78
C ASP A 129 14.61 -27.61 19.88
N PRO A 130 15.21 -27.55 21.08
CA PRO A 130 16.67 -27.64 21.26
C PRO A 130 17.24 -28.97 20.76
N GLN A 131 16.47 -30.07 20.76
CA GLN A 131 16.93 -31.36 20.24
C GLN A 131 17.03 -31.30 18.71
N ARG A 132 16.08 -30.71 18.04
CA ARG A 132 16.10 -30.57 16.58
C ARG A 132 17.23 -29.62 16.11
N GLU A 133 17.55 -28.58 16.86
CA GLU A 133 18.70 -27.72 16.56
C GLU A 133 20.02 -28.43 16.75
N SER A 134 20.16 -29.28 17.80
CA SER A 134 21.35 -30.09 18.03
C SER A 134 21.54 -31.10 16.92
N GLU A 135 20.50 -31.85 16.52
CA GLU A 135 20.56 -32.83 15.42
C GLU A 135 20.93 -32.15 14.09
N LEU A 136 20.39 -30.98 13.83
CA LEU A 136 20.66 -30.18 12.61
C LEU A 136 22.12 -29.69 12.60
N SER A 137 22.66 -29.28 13.75
CA SER A 137 24.05 -28.86 13.91
C SER A 137 25.01 -30.02 13.64
N VAL A 138 24.74 -31.18 14.19
CA VAL A 138 25.54 -32.39 13.92
C VAL A 138 25.48 -32.78 12.45
N ALA A 139 24.31 -32.80 11.83
CA ALA A 139 24.14 -33.08 10.41
C ALA A 139 24.89 -32.06 9.53
N THR A 140 24.88 -30.77 9.91
CA THR A 140 25.63 -29.72 9.21
C THR A 140 27.14 -29.96 9.28
N ASN A 141 27.68 -30.31 10.44
CA ASN A 141 29.10 -30.54 10.60
C ASN A 141 29.57 -31.77 9.80
N ASN A 142 28.73 -32.78 9.67
CA ASN A 142 29.04 -34.02 8.94
C ASN A 142 28.83 -33.89 7.42
N LEU A 143 28.18 -32.85 6.93
CA LEU A 143 27.91 -32.62 5.50
C LEU A 143 29.23 -32.32 4.78
N THR A 144 29.57 -33.14 3.76
CA THR A 144 30.81 -33.04 2.98
C THR A 144 30.59 -32.32 1.66
N LEU A 145 31.69 -31.87 1.03
CA LEU A 145 31.65 -31.23 -0.31
C LEU A 145 31.17 -32.21 -1.39
N GLU A 146 31.50 -33.51 -1.26
CA GLU A 146 31.08 -34.55 -2.19
C GLU A 146 29.55 -34.79 -2.13
N GLU A 147 28.95 -34.69 -0.96
CA GLU A 147 27.49 -34.85 -0.79
C GLU A 147 26.69 -33.72 -1.41
N ILE A 148 27.24 -32.52 -1.46
CA ILE A 148 26.58 -31.34 -2.09
C ILE A 148 26.88 -31.24 -3.58
N ASP A 149 27.95 -31.92 -4.09
CA ASP A 149 28.37 -31.80 -5.49
C ASP A 149 27.25 -32.26 -6.44
N GLY A 150 26.84 -31.34 -7.36
CA GLY A 150 25.71 -31.53 -8.27
C GLY A 150 24.33 -31.63 -7.60
N ASN A 151 24.23 -31.39 -6.27
CA ASN A 151 23.00 -31.56 -5.51
C ASN A 151 22.44 -30.26 -4.92
N VAL A 152 23.17 -29.14 -4.99
CA VAL A 152 22.79 -27.87 -4.32
C VAL A 152 21.39 -27.43 -4.73
N PHE A 153 21.04 -27.43 -6.01
CA PHE A 153 19.73 -27.03 -6.47
C PHE A 153 18.60 -27.96 -5.96
N ARG A 154 18.81 -29.28 -6.00
CA ARG A 154 17.84 -30.24 -5.46
C ARG A 154 17.66 -30.06 -3.96
N MET A 155 18.76 -29.90 -3.22
CA MET A 155 18.72 -29.65 -1.77
C MET A 155 18.05 -28.33 -1.43
N SER A 156 18.18 -27.30 -2.27
CA SER A 156 17.54 -26.00 -2.04
C SER A 156 16.02 -26.07 -2.03
N LYS A 157 15.42 -27.05 -2.72
CA LYS A 157 13.97 -27.29 -2.77
C LYS A 157 13.46 -28.23 -1.67
N ASP A 158 14.33 -28.77 -0.85
CA ASP A 158 13.98 -29.58 0.32
C ASP A 158 14.14 -28.76 1.61
N GLN A 159 13.20 -28.91 2.55
CA GLN A 159 13.21 -28.13 3.80
C GLN A 159 14.50 -28.36 4.62
N ILE A 160 14.94 -29.60 4.74
CA ILE A 160 16.14 -29.97 5.53
C ILE A 160 17.39 -29.61 4.74
N GLY A 161 17.46 -30.02 3.46
CA GLY A 161 18.57 -29.73 2.57
C GLY A 161 18.87 -28.24 2.46
N CYS A 162 17.84 -27.42 2.24
CA CYS A 162 17.96 -25.98 2.18
C CYS A 162 18.51 -25.40 3.49
N ARG A 163 18.06 -25.91 4.64
CA ARG A 163 18.54 -25.45 5.94
C ARG A 163 19.99 -25.84 6.20
N LEU A 164 20.41 -27.04 5.79
CA LEU A 164 21.81 -27.49 5.88
C LEU A 164 22.72 -26.59 5.04
N LEU A 165 22.34 -26.30 3.79
CA LEU A 165 23.10 -25.38 2.92
C LEU A 165 23.23 -23.97 3.51
N GLN A 166 22.15 -23.43 4.10
CA GLN A 166 22.19 -22.13 4.77
C GLN A 166 23.16 -22.12 5.96
N LEU A 167 23.16 -23.19 6.79
CA LEU A 167 24.06 -23.33 7.93
C LEU A 167 25.53 -23.48 7.50
N LYS A 168 25.79 -24.20 6.38
CA LYS A 168 27.15 -24.26 5.80
C LYS A 168 27.62 -22.88 5.34
N LEU A 169 26.76 -22.08 4.69
CA LEU A 169 27.09 -20.72 4.35
C LEU A 169 27.35 -19.84 5.59
N ASP A 170 26.65 -20.11 6.72
CA ASP A 170 26.88 -19.39 7.97
C ASP A 170 28.23 -19.76 8.63
N GLN A 171 28.67 -21.00 8.52
CA GLN A 171 29.99 -21.43 8.97
C GLN A 171 31.13 -20.69 8.22
N GLY A 172 30.88 -20.26 6.98
CA GLY A 172 31.80 -19.40 6.24
C GLY A 172 33.04 -20.12 5.68
N ASP A 173 33.05 -21.46 5.62
CA ASP A 173 34.11 -22.21 4.96
C ASP A 173 34.16 -21.83 3.47
N PRO A 174 35.32 -21.30 2.97
CA PRO A 174 35.41 -20.79 1.60
C PRO A 174 35.07 -21.83 0.54
N ALA A 175 35.45 -23.11 0.74
CA ALA A 175 35.20 -24.19 -0.22
C ALA A 175 33.68 -24.48 -0.34
N PHE A 176 32.97 -24.50 0.78
CA PHE A 176 31.51 -24.64 0.77
C PHE A 176 30.80 -23.41 0.19
N VAL A 177 31.26 -22.20 0.51
CA VAL A 177 30.68 -20.96 -0.02
C VAL A 177 30.82 -20.92 -1.55
N GLU A 178 32.02 -21.19 -2.07
CA GLU A 178 32.30 -21.25 -3.50
C GLU A 178 31.44 -22.30 -4.21
N LYS A 179 31.40 -23.50 -3.66
CA LYS A 179 30.64 -24.64 -4.22
C LYS A 179 29.14 -24.33 -4.25
N ILE A 180 28.55 -23.91 -3.13
CA ILE A 180 27.12 -23.62 -3.02
C ILE A 180 26.74 -22.45 -3.94
N CYS A 181 27.48 -21.36 -3.93
CA CYS A 181 27.19 -20.19 -4.78
C CYS A 181 27.37 -20.52 -6.27
N GLY A 182 28.43 -21.27 -6.63
CA GLY A 182 28.69 -21.67 -8.01
C GLY A 182 27.58 -22.53 -8.60
N GLU A 183 27.15 -23.58 -7.88
CA GLU A 183 26.10 -24.48 -8.35
C GLU A 183 24.71 -23.85 -8.31
N ALA A 184 24.43 -22.94 -7.36
CA ALA A 184 23.15 -22.24 -7.29
C ALA A 184 22.95 -21.23 -8.42
N LYS A 185 24.05 -20.68 -8.97
CA LYS A 185 24.04 -19.57 -9.94
C LYS A 185 23.15 -19.75 -11.17
N PRO A 186 23.07 -20.93 -11.84
CA PRO A 186 22.13 -21.14 -12.96
C PRO A 186 20.67 -21.09 -12.57
N TYR A 187 20.35 -21.35 -11.30
CA TYR A 187 18.99 -21.58 -10.78
C TYR A 187 18.47 -20.45 -9.90
N LEU A 188 19.19 -19.33 -9.76
CA LEU A 188 18.84 -18.23 -8.86
C LEU A 188 17.41 -17.72 -9.09
N ALA A 189 16.98 -17.53 -10.35
CA ALA A 189 15.65 -17.04 -10.68
C ALA A 189 14.53 -18.01 -10.22
N GLU A 190 14.75 -19.33 -10.36
CA GLU A 190 13.82 -20.34 -9.90
C GLU A 190 13.79 -20.42 -8.36
N MET A 191 14.96 -20.39 -7.74
CA MET A 191 15.08 -20.40 -6.28
C MET A 191 14.39 -19.23 -5.61
N MET A 192 14.37 -18.04 -6.23
CA MET A 192 13.66 -16.87 -5.69
C MET A 192 12.21 -17.15 -5.35
N LYS A 193 11.51 -17.91 -6.18
CA LYS A 193 10.07 -18.19 -6.08
C LYS A 193 9.74 -19.50 -5.36
N ASP A 194 10.76 -20.32 -5.03
CA ASP A 194 10.58 -21.62 -4.38
C ASP A 194 10.29 -21.45 -2.86
N PRO A 195 9.39 -22.24 -2.26
CA PRO A 195 9.04 -22.17 -0.84
C PRO A 195 10.22 -22.27 0.13
N PHE A 196 11.25 -23.02 -0.24
CA PHE A 196 12.47 -23.21 0.56
C PHE A 196 13.67 -22.50 -0.07
N GLY A 197 13.83 -22.61 -1.39
CA GLY A 197 14.93 -22.03 -2.15
C GLY A 197 15.09 -20.52 -1.95
N ASN A 198 13.99 -19.79 -1.71
CA ASN A 198 14.05 -18.35 -1.45
C ASN A 198 14.92 -18.00 -0.23
N TYR A 199 14.96 -18.84 0.80
CA TYR A 199 15.81 -18.62 1.98
C TYR A 199 17.30 -18.82 1.65
N LEU A 200 17.63 -19.83 0.83
CA LEU A 200 19.01 -20.04 0.38
C LEU A 200 19.43 -18.89 -0.56
N PHE A 201 18.56 -18.48 -1.47
CA PHE A 201 18.80 -17.30 -2.33
C PHE A 201 19.16 -16.06 -1.50
N GLN A 202 18.37 -15.73 -0.48
CA GLN A 202 18.63 -14.60 0.41
C GLN A 202 19.98 -14.74 1.11
N LYS A 203 20.32 -15.95 1.56
CA LYS A 203 21.59 -16.22 2.23
C LYS A 203 22.78 -16.08 1.27
N ILE A 204 22.66 -16.55 0.03
CA ILE A 204 23.68 -16.36 -1.02
C ILE A 204 23.89 -14.86 -1.28
N ALA A 205 22.82 -14.09 -1.41
CA ALA A 205 22.89 -12.62 -1.64
C ALA A 205 23.64 -11.89 -0.53
N ASP A 206 23.57 -12.38 0.72
CA ASP A 206 24.33 -11.83 1.85
C ASP A 206 25.83 -12.22 1.82
N LYS A 207 26.15 -13.43 1.33
CA LYS A 207 27.50 -14.00 1.43
C LYS A 207 28.42 -13.70 0.25
N VAL A 208 27.85 -13.48 -0.94
CA VAL A 208 28.65 -13.13 -2.12
C VAL A 208 29.26 -11.74 -1.97
N ASP A 209 30.45 -11.58 -2.56
CA ASP A 209 31.13 -10.29 -2.67
C ASP A 209 30.41 -9.34 -3.63
N GLU A 210 30.97 -8.17 -3.86
CA GLU A 210 30.41 -7.15 -4.73
C GLU A 210 30.24 -7.63 -6.18
N ALA A 211 31.24 -8.34 -6.71
CA ALA A 211 31.18 -8.90 -8.07
C ALA A 211 30.10 -9.98 -8.18
N GLY A 212 30.01 -10.84 -7.19
CA GLY A 212 28.96 -11.86 -7.09
C GLY A 212 27.56 -11.28 -6.97
N ARG A 213 27.38 -10.17 -6.23
CA ARG A 213 26.10 -9.43 -6.17
C ARG A 213 25.71 -8.86 -7.53
N ALA A 214 26.68 -8.28 -8.26
CA ALA A 214 26.47 -7.78 -9.62
C ALA A 214 25.88 -8.86 -10.52
N GLU A 215 26.52 -10.00 -10.49
CA GLU A 215 26.13 -11.13 -11.31
C GLU A 215 24.78 -11.70 -10.89
N LEU A 216 24.53 -11.80 -9.59
CA LEU A 216 23.22 -12.22 -9.04
C LEU A 216 22.12 -11.29 -9.54
N VAL A 217 22.24 -9.97 -9.35
CA VAL A 217 21.23 -8.99 -9.77
C VAL A 217 20.98 -9.04 -11.26
N LYS A 218 22.07 -9.08 -12.07
CA LYS A 218 21.95 -9.22 -13.53
C LYS A 218 21.21 -10.48 -13.95
N LYS A 219 21.44 -11.59 -13.24
CA LYS A 219 20.83 -12.89 -13.54
C LYS A 219 19.33 -12.92 -13.26
N VAL A 220 18.87 -12.16 -12.26
CA VAL A 220 17.47 -12.19 -11.81
C VAL A 220 16.67 -10.95 -12.21
N ALA A 221 17.27 -9.97 -12.86
CA ALA A 221 16.63 -8.70 -13.18
C ALA A 221 15.30 -8.85 -13.93
N ASP A 222 15.25 -9.71 -14.93
CA ASP A 222 14.07 -9.93 -15.77
C ASP A 222 12.94 -10.67 -15.01
N GLU A 223 13.27 -11.37 -13.92
CA GLU A 223 12.30 -12.11 -13.09
C GLU A 223 11.80 -11.32 -11.88
N MET A 224 12.35 -10.13 -11.61
CA MET A 224 12.08 -9.38 -10.38
C MET A 224 10.62 -8.98 -10.22
N VAL A 225 9.91 -8.67 -11.30
CA VAL A 225 8.50 -8.27 -11.24
C VAL A 225 7.65 -9.48 -10.87
N ASP A 226 7.81 -10.60 -11.59
CA ASP A 226 7.07 -11.85 -11.32
C ASP A 226 7.38 -12.39 -9.92
N ALA A 227 8.65 -12.44 -9.55
CA ALA A 227 9.07 -12.82 -8.20
C ALA A 227 8.53 -11.85 -7.13
N GLY A 228 8.46 -10.55 -7.42
CA GLY A 228 7.93 -9.54 -6.52
C GLY A 228 6.46 -9.75 -6.15
N MET A 229 5.66 -10.23 -7.09
CA MET A 229 4.25 -10.57 -6.89
C MET A 229 4.04 -11.99 -6.33
N ASN A 230 5.07 -12.83 -6.33
CA ASN A 230 4.99 -14.18 -5.80
C ASN A 230 5.06 -14.21 -4.26
N LEU A 231 4.32 -15.11 -3.62
CA LEU A 231 4.25 -15.25 -2.15
C LEU A 231 5.63 -15.42 -1.48
N HIS A 232 6.52 -16.19 -2.09
CA HIS A 232 7.87 -16.46 -1.59
C HIS A 232 8.90 -15.50 -2.21
N GLY A 233 8.76 -15.24 -3.51
CA GLY A 233 9.67 -14.42 -4.30
C GLY A 233 9.78 -12.98 -3.85
N THR A 234 8.69 -12.41 -3.31
CA THR A 234 8.70 -11.04 -2.77
C THR A 234 9.80 -10.82 -1.73
N ARG A 235 10.12 -11.84 -0.92
CA ARG A 235 11.21 -11.77 0.07
C ARG A 235 12.59 -11.74 -0.59
N SER A 236 12.76 -12.52 -1.65
CA SER A 236 13.98 -12.53 -2.45
C SER A 236 14.24 -11.18 -3.14
N VAL A 237 13.19 -10.58 -3.74
CA VAL A 237 13.30 -9.24 -4.37
C VAL A 237 13.62 -8.17 -3.33
N GLN A 238 12.98 -8.21 -2.16
CA GLN A 238 13.30 -7.29 -1.06
C GLN A 238 14.76 -7.42 -0.64
N LYS A 239 15.30 -8.65 -0.56
CA LYS A 239 16.71 -8.90 -0.25
C LYS A 239 17.65 -8.32 -1.32
N VAL A 240 17.32 -8.47 -2.60
CA VAL A 240 18.09 -7.85 -3.70
C VAL A 240 18.17 -6.34 -3.51
N ILE A 241 17.06 -5.67 -3.19
CA ILE A 241 17.02 -4.23 -2.94
C ILE A 241 17.91 -3.84 -1.74
N GLU A 242 17.86 -4.63 -0.66
CA GLU A 242 18.67 -4.39 0.54
C GLU A 242 20.19 -4.45 0.26
N VAL A 243 20.63 -5.48 -0.46
CA VAL A 243 22.07 -5.70 -0.72
C VAL A 243 22.64 -4.81 -1.83
N CYS A 244 21.78 -4.18 -2.65
CA CYS A 244 22.19 -3.23 -3.67
C CYS A 244 22.81 -1.94 -3.09
N ARG A 245 22.47 -1.58 -1.87
CA ARG A 245 23.06 -0.46 -1.15
C ARG A 245 24.34 -0.95 -0.45
N GLY A 246 25.48 -0.94 -1.18
CA GLY A 246 26.77 -1.29 -0.62
C GLY A 246 27.14 -0.41 0.57
N THR A 247 27.93 -0.95 1.52
CA THR A 247 28.56 -0.17 2.58
C THR A 247 29.52 0.84 1.95
N PRO A 248 29.38 2.16 2.20
CA PRO A 248 30.19 3.19 1.54
C PRO A 248 31.59 3.22 2.16
N SER A 249 32.46 2.28 1.77
CA SER A 249 33.83 2.25 2.27
C SER A 249 34.92 2.52 1.22
N GLN A 250 34.60 2.55 -0.07
CA GLN A 250 35.57 2.84 -1.12
C GLN A 250 34.88 3.42 -2.39
N ALA A 251 35.57 4.32 -3.11
CA ALA A 251 35.07 4.95 -4.34
C ALA A 251 34.78 3.97 -5.51
N SER A 252 35.31 2.75 -5.46
CA SER A 252 34.93 1.65 -6.36
C SER A 252 33.58 1.07 -6.02
N ALA A 253 33.23 0.95 -4.74
CA ALA A 253 31.95 0.45 -4.25
C ALA A 253 30.77 1.38 -4.61
N GLU A 254 31.01 2.69 -4.70
CA GLU A 254 29.98 3.65 -5.14
C GLU A 254 29.55 3.43 -6.59
N ARG A 255 30.50 3.19 -7.50
CA ARG A 255 30.21 2.94 -8.92
C ARG A 255 29.46 1.64 -9.15
N SER A 256 29.82 0.60 -8.41
CA SER A 256 29.13 -0.69 -8.50
C SER A 256 27.74 -0.63 -7.88
N SER A 257 27.59 0.05 -6.74
CA SER A 257 26.29 0.29 -6.11
C SER A 257 25.33 1.04 -7.04
N LEU A 258 25.79 2.10 -7.72
CA LEU A 258 25.00 2.83 -8.71
C LEU A 258 24.56 1.94 -9.88
N TYR A 259 25.44 1.05 -10.34
CA TYR A 259 25.10 0.10 -11.41
C TYR A 259 24.01 -0.88 -10.98
N PHE A 260 24.07 -1.42 -9.75
CA PHE A 260 23.06 -2.37 -9.24
C PHE A 260 21.73 -1.69 -9.03
N VAL A 261 21.73 -0.49 -8.44
CA VAL A 261 20.53 0.32 -8.28
C VAL A 261 19.89 0.59 -9.65
N ALA A 262 20.68 0.95 -10.66
CA ALA A 262 20.18 1.17 -12.01
C ALA A 262 19.52 -0.07 -12.63
N LEU A 263 20.08 -1.27 -12.40
CA LEU A 263 19.47 -2.54 -12.85
C LEU A 263 18.13 -2.81 -12.15
N VAL A 264 18.07 -2.62 -10.82
CA VAL A 264 16.86 -2.80 -10.03
C VAL A 264 15.77 -1.81 -10.46
N VAL A 265 16.12 -0.54 -10.61
CA VAL A 265 15.22 0.50 -11.10
C VAL A 265 14.70 0.16 -12.50
N LYS A 266 15.59 -0.21 -13.43
CA LYS A 266 15.20 -0.60 -14.78
C LYS A 266 14.21 -1.76 -14.80
N ALA A 267 14.42 -2.76 -13.93
CA ALA A 267 13.56 -3.94 -13.85
C ALA A 267 12.17 -3.62 -13.25
N LEU A 268 12.10 -2.79 -12.19
CA LEU A 268 10.89 -2.59 -11.41
C LEU A 268 10.06 -1.35 -11.84
N LYS A 269 10.69 -0.31 -12.41
CA LYS A 269 10.00 0.93 -12.83
C LYS A 269 8.77 0.68 -13.70
N PRO A 270 8.79 -0.18 -14.74
CA PRO A 270 7.63 -0.37 -15.61
C PRO A 270 6.42 -1.00 -14.90
N ALA A 271 6.65 -1.72 -13.80
CA ALA A 271 5.62 -2.45 -13.07
C ALA A 271 5.27 -1.79 -11.72
N THR A 272 5.76 -0.60 -11.42
CA THR A 272 5.62 0.06 -10.10
C THR A 272 4.17 0.12 -9.64
N VAL A 273 3.25 0.57 -10.49
CA VAL A 273 1.82 0.66 -10.15
C VAL A 273 1.22 -0.73 -9.91
N THR A 274 1.52 -1.70 -10.76
CA THR A 274 1.05 -3.09 -10.60
C THR A 274 1.53 -3.66 -9.27
N LEU A 275 2.81 -3.46 -8.92
CA LEU A 275 3.37 -3.87 -7.64
C LEU A 275 2.68 -3.18 -6.45
N CYS A 276 2.35 -1.88 -6.54
CA CYS A 276 1.62 -1.17 -5.49
C CYS A 276 0.25 -1.78 -5.18
N LEU A 277 -0.41 -2.33 -6.19
CA LEU A 277 -1.75 -2.90 -6.07
C LEU A 277 -1.72 -4.40 -5.71
N ASP A 278 -0.59 -5.08 -5.85
CA ASP A 278 -0.47 -6.50 -5.55
C ASP A 278 -0.28 -6.78 -4.04
N THR A 279 -0.79 -7.90 -3.56
CA THR A 279 -0.72 -8.33 -2.15
C THR A 279 0.72 -8.50 -1.65
N ASN A 280 1.62 -8.98 -2.49
CA ASN A 280 3.03 -9.22 -2.19
C ASN A 280 3.91 -8.09 -2.73
N GLY A 281 3.60 -7.61 -3.94
CA GLY A 281 4.36 -6.59 -4.65
C GLY A 281 4.43 -5.25 -3.92
N ASN A 282 3.38 -4.89 -3.17
CA ASN A 282 3.39 -3.64 -2.39
C ASN A 282 4.57 -3.56 -1.40
N HIS A 283 5.03 -4.70 -0.87
CA HIS A 283 6.20 -4.77 0.01
C HIS A 283 7.52 -4.49 -0.72
N VAL A 284 7.59 -4.84 -2.02
CA VAL A 284 8.75 -4.51 -2.86
C VAL A 284 8.87 -3.00 -3.01
N VAL A 285 7.76 -2.31 -3.34
CA VAL A 285 7.76 -0.84 -3.47
C VAL A 285 8.10 -0.16 -2.15
N GLN A 286 7.54 -0.63 -1.03
CA GLN A 286 7.91 -0.12 0.29
C GLN A 286 9.40 -0.31 0.60
N ARG A 287 10.01 -1.41 0.12
CA ARG A 287 11.44 -1.67 0.31
C ARG A 287 12.30 -0.73 -0.56
N LEU A 288 11.87 -0.40 -1.79
CA LEU A 288 12.53 0.63 -2.61
C LEU A 288 12.57 1.98 -1.87
N LEU A 289 11.42 2.42 -1.33
CA LEU A 289 11.31 3.67 -0.58
C LEU A 289 12.21 3.71 0.67
N GLN A 290 12.46 2.58 1.31
CA GLN A 290 13.27 2.47 2.52
C GLN A 290 14.77 2.43 2.24
N HIS A 291 15.19 1.85 1.11
CA HIS A 291 16.58 1.52 0.86
C HIS A 291 17.24 2.32 -0.26
N LEU A 292 16.49 2.83 -1.23
CA LEU A 292 17.07 3.66 -2.29
C LEU A 292 17.24 5.11 -1.83
N ALA A 293 18.22 5.79 -2.43
CA ALA A 293 18.37 7.23 -2.24
C ALA A 293 17.16 7.99 -2.87
N PRO A 294 16.85 9.21 -2.42
CA PRO A 294 15.76 10.00 -2.98
C PRO A 294 15.84 10.20 -4.50
N THR A 295 17.05 10.33 -5.05
CA THR A 295 17.29 10.44 -6.50
C THR A 295 17.01 9.14 -7.24
N ASP A 296 17.22 8.00 -6.61
CA ASP A 296 17.08 6.68 -7.25
C ASP A 296 15.63 6.16 -7.16
N ASN A 297 14.86 6.62 -6.19
CA ASN A 297 13.46 6.25 -6.02
C ASN A 297 12.46 7.29 -6.59
N GLU A 298 12.93 8.34 -7.24
CA GLU A 298 12.09 9.41 -7.79
C GLU A 298 11.01 8.87 -8.73
N PHE A 299 11.34 7.87 -9.53
CA PHE A 299 10.38 7.20 -10.42
C PHE A 299 9.17 6.62 -9.69
N VAL A 300 9.31 6.24 -8.41
CA VAL A 300 8.18 5.74 -7.61
C VAL A 300 7.20 6.88 -7.37
N PHE A 301 7.70 8.08 -7.04
CA PHE A 301 6.87 9.25 -6.79
C PHE A 301 6.19 9.74 -8.07
N GLU A 302 6.89 9.73 -9.21
CA GLU A 302 6.32 10.03 -10.53
C GLU A 302 5.14 9.10 -10.85
N MET A 303 5.35 7.79 -10.75
CA MET A 303 4.32 6.77 -11.03
C MET A 303 3.13 6.86 -10.07
N LEU A 304 3.38 7.13 -8.78
CA LEU A 304 2.33 7.33 -7.78
C LEU A 304 1.54 8.61 -8.04
N ALA A 305 2.17 9.67 -8.51
CA ALA A 305 1.51 10.92 -8.85
C ALA A 305 0.62 10.75 -10.10
N GLU A 306 1.14 10.12 -11.16
CA GLU A 306 0.39 9.84 -12.39
C GLU A 306 -0.78 8.89 -12.15
N SER A 307 -0.64 7.95 -11.22
CA SER A 307 -1.65 6.94 -10.90
C SER A 307 -2.28 7.15 -9.50
N CYS A 308 -2.38 8.40 -9.05
CA CYS A 308 -2.80 8.73 -7.68
C CYS A 308 -4.14 8.10 -7.32
N VAL A 309 -5.17 8.26 -8.13
CA VAL A 309 -6.53 7.75 -7.83
C VAL A 309 -6.57 6.23 -7.75
N PRO A 310 -6.14 5.45 -8.78
CA PRO A 310 -6.18 4.00 -8.70
C PRO A 310 -5.34 3.42 -7.54
N VAL A 311 -4.22 4.07 -7.19
CA VAL A 311 -3.41 3.65 -6.05
C VAL A 311 -4.06 4.02 -4.72
N ALA A 312 -4.53 5.25 -4.56
CA ALA A 312 -5.14 5.73 -3.32
C ALA A 312 -6.43 4.98 -2.96
N THR A 313 -7.21 4.56 -3.95
CA THR A 313 -8.47 3.82 -3.78
C THR A 313 -8.29 2.31 -3.67
N HIS A 314 -7.05 1.82 -3.66
CA HIS A 314 -6.77 0.40 -3.51
C HIS A 314 -6.33 0.05 -2.09
N ARG A 315 -6.75 -1.13 -1.58
CA ARG A 315 -6.48 -1.58 -0.20
C ARG A 315 -5.00 -1.65 0.19
N HIS A 316 -4.11 -1.98 -0.75
CA HIS A 316 -2.66 -1.99 -0.53
C HIS A 316 -2.01 -0.69 -0.99
N GLY A 317 -2.48 -0.15 -2.11
CA GLY A 317 -1.95 1.09 -2.70
C GLY A 317 -2.05 2.29 -1.75
N CYS A 318 -3.16 2.44 -1.01
CA CYS A 318 -3.31 3.52 -0.04
C CYS A 318 -2.22 3.49 1.05
N CYS A 319 -1.78 2.30 1.46
CA CYS A 319 -0.68 2.15 2.41
C CYS A 319 0.68 2.51 1.77
N VAL A 320 0.89 2.11 0.50
CA VAL A 320 2.12 2.46 -0.23
C VAL A 320 2.23 3.97 -0.39
N LEU A 321 1.12 4.65 -0.75
CA LEU A 321 1.11 6.11 -0.91
C LEU A 321 1.46 6.83 0.41
N GLN A 322 0.91 6.37 1.54
CA GLN A 322 1.26 6.92 2.86
C GLN A 322 2.74 6.69 3.19
N ARG A 323 3.30 5.50 2.90
CA ARG A 323 4.72 5.21 3.09
C ARG A 323 5.63 6.02 2.16
N ALA A 324 5.16 6.31 0.95
CA ALA A 324 5.87 7.21 0.05
C ALA A 324 5.95 8.62 0.64
N LEU A 325 4.85 9.15 1.17
CA LEU A 325 4.83 10.44 1.86
C LEU A 325 5.76 10.48 3.09
N ASP A 326 5.88 9.36 3.84
CA ASP A 326 6.83 9.25 4.98
C ASP A 326 8.29 9.34 4.55
N ALA A 327 8.62 8.83 3.35
CA ALA A 327 9.98 8.74 2.83
C ALA A 327 10.35 9.89 1.87
N ALA A 328 9.41 10.78 1.57
CA ALA A 328 9.52 11.80 0.53
C ALA A 328 10.46 12.94 0.92
N THR A 329 11.19 13.48 -0.07
CA THR A 329 11.73 14.84 0.02
C THR A 329 10.59 15.86 0.02
N VAL A 330 10.90 17.13 0.28
CA VAL A 330 9.91 18.21 0.24
C VAL A 330 9.25 18.30 -1.14
N GLU A 331 10.05 18.18 -2.21
CA GLU A 331 9.59 18.26 -3.60
C GLU A 331 8.69 17.06 -3.96
N GLN A 332 9.12 15.86 -3.60
CA GLN A 332 8.36 14.61 -3.80
C GLN A 332 7.04 14.64 -3.02
N SER A 333 7.07 15.13 -1.79
CA SER A 333 5.86 15.30 -0.97
C SER A 333 4.88 16.27 -1.62
N ARG A 334 5.34 17.43 -2.08
CA ARG A 334 4.49 18.41 -2.78
C ARG A 334 3.83 17.83 -4.03
N LEU A 335 4.58 17.03 -4.80
CA LEU A 335 4.05 16.36 -5.99
C LEU A 335 2.87 15.46 -5.64
N LEU A 336 3.01 14.59 -4.63
CA LEU A 336 1.95 13.68 -4.22
C LEU A 336 0.77 14.42 -3.55
N VAL A 337 1.05 15.37 -2.67
CA VAL A 337 0.03 16.18 -2.00
C VAL A 337 -0.82 16.95 -3.02
N ALA A 338 -0.21 17.54 -4.04
CA ALA A 338 -0.93 18.23 -5.10
C ALA A 338 -1.92 17.31 -5.83
N GLN A 339 -1.52 16.04 -6.11
CA GLN A 339 -2.42 15.05 -6.72
C GLN A 339 -3.57 14.66 -5.79
N VAL A 340 -3.28 14.47 -4.51
CA VAL A 340 -4.33 14.18 -3.51
C VAL A 340 -5.30 15.36 -3.39
N CYS A 341 -4.82 16.60 -3.38
CA CYS A 341 -5.67 17.79 -3.37
C CYS A 341 -6.58 17.87 -4.61
N THR A 342 -6.01 17.60 -5.79
CA THR A 342 -6.76 17.62 -7.07
C THR A 342 -7.92 16.62 -7.05
N HIS A 343 -7.72 15.44 -6.46
CA HIS A 343 -8.71 14.36 -6.44
C HIS A 343 -9.44 14.22 -5.09
N ALA A 344 -9.28 15.18 -4.18
CA ALA A 344 -9.70 15.06 -2.79
C ALA A 344 -11.20 14.73 -2.64
N LEU A 345 -12.09 15.36 -3.42
CA LEU A 345 -13.53 15.10 -3.34
C LEU A 345 -13.90 13.64 -3.68
N GLN A 346 -13.19 13.03 -4.63
CA GLN A 346 -13.37 11.63 -4.95
C GLN A 346 -12.80 10.74 -3.85
N LEU A 347 -11.56 11.00 -3.43
CA LEU A 347 -10.83 10.19 -2.47
C LEU A 347 -11.48 10.17 -1.09
N MET A 348 -12.04 11.29 -0.62
CA MET A 348 -12.67 11.35 0.71
C MET A 348 -13.92 10.48 0.82
N GLN A 349 -14.55 10.11 -0.29
CA GLN A 349 -15.75 9.27 -0.33
C GLN A 349 -15.40 7.78 -0.52
N ASP A 350 -14.13 7.45 -0.79
CA ASP A 350 -13.69 6.09 -1.07
C ASP A 350 -13.30 5.33 0.23
N PRO A 351 -13.54 4.00 0.31
CA PRO A 351 -13.21 3.19 1.48
C PRO A 351 -11.73 3.23 1.92
N TYR A 352 -10.82 3.45 0.99
CA TYR A 352 -9.37 3.51 1.21
C TYR A 352 -8.80 4.92 1.00
N GLY A 353 -9.28 5.62 -0.02
CA GLY A 353 -8.86 6.98 -0.35
C GLY A 353 -9.06 7.97 0.80
N ASN A 354 -10.12 7.79 1.61
CA ASN A 354 -10.36 8.64 2.77
C ASN A 354 -9.19 8.65 3.76
N TYR A 355 -8.49 7.52 3.95
CA TYR A 355 -7.31 7.44 4.82
C TYR A 355 -6.14 8.25 4.25
N VAL A 356 -5.97 8.27 2.92
CA VAL A 356 -4.93 9.06 2.26
C VAL A 356 -5.18 10.55 2.47
N VAL A 357 -6.42 11.04 2.28
CA VAL A 357 -6.77 12.45 2.51
C VAL A 357 -6.57 12.83 3.99
N GLN A 358 -7.01 11.99 4.93
CA GLN A 358 -6.79 12.23 6.36
C GLN A 358 -5.30 12.25 6.72
N TYR A 359 -4.50 11.38 6.10
CA TYR A 359 -3.06 11.34 6.30
C TYR A 359 -2.40 12.64 5.81
N VAL A 360 -2.71 13.05 4.58
CA VAL A 360 -2.21 14.32 4.02
C VAL A 360 -2.60 15.51 4.88
N LEU A 361 -3.85 15.62 5.34
CA LEU A 361 -4.29 16.65 6.28
C LEU A 361 -3.46 16.67 7.58
N GLY A 362 -2.86 15.54 7.97
CA GLY A 362 -2.01 15.45 9.14
C GLY A 362 -0.61 16.02 8.96
N ILE A 363 -0.06 15.94 7.75
CA ILE A 363 1.36 16.24 7.47
C ILE A 363 1.60 17.45 6.56
N CYS A 364 0.60 17.87 5.77
CA CYS A 364 0.73 18.92 4.76
C CYS A 364 0.94 20.33 5.37
N SER A 365 1.42 21.27 4.57
CA SER A 365 1.55 22.68 4.93
C SER A 365 0.20 23.33 5.24
N ARG A 366 0.21 24.56 5.73
CA ARG A 366 -1.02 25.31 5.99
C ARG A 366 -1.77 25.61 4.71
N GLU A 367 -1.05 26.00 3.67
CA GLU A 367 -1.59 26.36 2.36
C GLU A 367 -2.26 25.15 1.69
N GLU A 368 -1.62 23.99 1.75
CA GLU A 368 -2.19 22.74 1.23
C GLU A 368 -3.40 22.27 2.05
N ALA A 369 -3.37 22.43 3.37
CA ALA A 369 -4.51 22.16 4.22
C ALA A 369 -5.69 23.08 3.88
N ASP A 370 -5.43 24.36 3.61
CA ASP A 370 -6.48 25.31 3.22
C ASP A 370 -7.14 24.93 1.89
N ILE A 371 -6.42 24.31 0.94
CA ILE A 371 -7.03 23.72 -0.25
C ILE A 371 -7.98 22.59 0.16
N LEU A 372 -7.50 21.62 0.93
CA LEU A 372 -8.28 20.43 1.31
C LEU A 372 -9.52 20.73 2.14
N VAL A 373 -9.43 21.67 3.08
CA VAL A 373 -10.58 22.03 3.93
C VAL A 373 -11.66 22.84 3.18
N ASN A 374 -11.34 23.41 2.03
CA ASN A 374 -12.31 24.09 1.18
C ASN A 374 -13.01 23.14 0.17
N VAL A 375 -12.46 21.94 -0.10
CA VAL A 375 -13.04 20.97 -1.04
C VAL A 375 -14.47 20.57 -0.69
N PRO A 376 -14.86 20.35 0.58
CA PRO A 376 -16.21 19.99 0.95
C PRO A 376 -17.28 21.10 0.80
N LEU A 377 -16.89 22.37 0.68
CA LEU A 377 -17.85 23.49 0.63
C LEU A 377 -18.86 23.31 -0.50
N GLY A 378 -20.11 23.61 -0.22
CA GLY A 378 -21.27 23.35 -1.08
C GLY A 378 -21.80 21.90 -1.00
N LYS A 379 -21.14 21.00 -0.21
CA LYS A 379 -21.50 19.59 -0.07
C LYS A 379 -21.30 19.07 1.36
N VAL A 380 -21.04 19.94 2.33
CA VAL A 380 -20.70 19.54 3.71
C VAL A 380 -21.78 18.66 4.32
N ALA A 381 -23.06 19.03 4.20
CA ALA A 381 -24.17 18.24 4.74
C ALA A 381 -24.23 16.85 4.10
N MET A 382 -24.14 16.76 2.78
CA MET A 382 -24.15 15.47 2.06
C MET A 382 -22.97 14.57 2.46
N LEU A 383 -21.74 15.13 2.48
CA LEU A 383 -20.53 14.40 2.81
C LEU A 383 -20.50 13.94 4.27
N SER A 384 -21.16 14.70 5.16
CA SER A 384 -21.29 14.35 6.58
C SER A 384 -22.14 13.09 6.82
N MET A 385 -23.06 12.78 5.93
CA MET A 385 -23.94 11.59 6.00
C MET A 385 -23.34 10.34 5.37
N GLN A 386 -22.12 10.38 4.89
CA GLN A 386 -21.45 9.24 4.27
C GLN A 386 -20.43 8.62 5.24
N LYS A 387 -20.33 7.29 5.21
CA LYS A 387 -19.47 6.48 6.08
C LYS A 387 -18.02 6.93 6.09
N PHE A 388 -17.46 7.29 4.94
CA PHE A 388 -16.03 7.56 4.78
C PHE A 388 -15.74 9.06 4.83
N SER A 389 -16.48 9.86 4.07
CA SER A 389 -16.24 11.29 4.01
C SER A 389 -16.56 12.02 5.32
N SER A 390 -17.47 11.51 6.15
CA SER A 390 -17.73 12.08 7.48
C SER A 390 -16.45 12.16 8.34
N ASN A 391 -15.62 11.11 8.32
CA ASN A 391 -14.33 11.12 9.03
C ASN A 391 -13.37 12.18 8.47
N VAL A 392 -13.38 12.38 7.14
CA VAL A 392 -12.56 13.40 6.50
C VAL A 392 -13.05 14.80 6.86
N ILE A 393 -14.37 15.03 6.88
CA ILE A 393 -14.97 16.32 7.32
C ILE A 393 -14.54 16.63 8.76
N GLU A 394 -14.61 15.66 9.67
CA GLU A 394 -14.12 15.85 11.04
C GLU A 394 -12.62 16.21 11.06
N LYS A 395 -11.80 15.59 10.21
CA LYS A 395 -10.37 15.88 10.12
C LYS A 395 -10.08 17.22 9.49
N CYS A 396 -10.88 17.65 8.50
CA CYS A 396 -10.82 18.99 7.92
C CYS A 396 -11.05 20.07 8.98
N MET A 397 -12.02 19.88 9.88
CA MET A 397 -12.29 20.84 10.97
C MET A 397 -11.11 21.02 11.93
N ASP A 398 -10.24 20.02 12.11
CA ASP A 398 -9.03 20.14 12.94
C ASP A 398 -7.97 21.08 12.31
N ARG A 399 -8.06 21.30 11.01
CA ARG A 399 -7.11 22.11 10.23
C ARG A 399 -7.71 23.40 9.68
N ALA A 400 -9.04 23.51 9.68
CA ALA A 400 -9.77 24.65 9.13
C ALA A 400 -9.57 25.93 9.95
N SER A 401 -9.60 27.10 9.27
CA SER A 401 -9.73 28.39 9.92
C SER A 401 -11.16 28.58 10.48
N GLU A 402 -11.32 29.53 11.39
CA GLU A 402 -12.64 29.86 11.92
C GLU A 402 -13.64 30.23 10.82
N ASP A 403 -13.22 30.97 9.80
CA ASP A 403 -14.05 31.33 8.65
C ASP A 403 -14.56 30.15 7.86
N VAL A 404 -13.72 29.10 7.67
CA VAL A 404 -14.12 27.87 7.00
C VAL A 404 -15.09 27.08 7.89
N ILE A 405 -14.84 27.03 9.19
CA ILE A 405 -15.76 26.39 10.14
C ILE A 405 -17.13 27.09 10.14
N VAL A 406 -17.17 28.42 10.07
CA VAL A 406 -18.42 29.16 9.94
C VAL A 406 -19.19 28.80 8.68
N LYS A 407 -18.50 28.64 7.54
CA LYS A 407 -19.12 28.15 6.29
C LYS A 407 -19.67 26.75 6.42
N TYR A 408 -18.94 25.84 7.09
CA TYR A 408 -19.42 24.48 7.38
C TYR A 408 -20.70 24.53 8.26
N VAL A 409 -20.71 25.39 9.27
CA VAL A 409 -21.90 25.59 10.11
C VAL A 409 -23.10 26.05 9.28
N GLN A 410 -22.91 26.99 8.37
CA GLN A 410 -23.99 27.51 7.49
C GLN A 410 -24.62 26.39 6.67
N GLU A 411 -23.83 25.49 6.10
CA GLU A 411 -24.37 24.35 5.34
C GLU A 411 -25.02 23.29 6.23
N LEU A 412 -24.47 23.03 7.43
CA LEU A 412 -25.03 22.08 8.39
C LEU A 412 -26.30 22.61 9.07
N ALA A 413 -26.45 23.93 9.20
CA ALA A 413 -27.61 24.58 9.80
C ALA A 413 -28.76 24.80 8.79
N ASP A 414 -28.60 24.39 7.53
CA ASP A 414 -29.66 24.46 6.53
C ASP A 414 -30.91 23.68 7.01
N PRO A 415 -32.08 24.33 7.10
CA PRO A 415 -33.31 23.68 7.54
C PRO A 415 -33.69 22.44 6.73
N ALA A 416 -33.42 22.45 5.43
CA ALA A 416 -33.68 21.29 4.55
C ALA A 416 -32.78 20.08 4.86
N ALA A 417 -31.56 20.32 5.28
CA ALA A 417 -30.56 19.28 5.61
C ALA A 417 -30.64 18.81 7.06
N MET A 418 -31.14 19.64 7.99
CA MET A 418 -31.06 19.39 9.42
C MET A 418 -31.74 18.07 9.86
N ARG A 419 -32.96 17.80 9.42
CA ARG A 419 -33.66 16.58 9.80
C ARG A 419 -32.95 15.32 9.35
N PRO A 420 -32.51 15.14 8.09
CA PRO A 420 -31.66 14.03 7.65
C PRO A 420 -30.37 13.92 8.47
N LEU A 421 -29.65 15.01 8.69
CA LEU A 421 -28.40 15.02 9.45
C LEU A 421 -28.55 14.51 10.88
N LEU A 422 -29.63 14.90 11.58
CA LEU A 422 -29.89 14.47 12.96
C LEU A 422 -30.31 12.98 13.07
N GLN A 423 -30.80 12.39 11.99
CA GLN A 423 -31.20 10.99 11.92
C GLN A 423 -30.06 10.07 11.43
N ASP A 424 -29.05 10.65 10.76
CA ASP A 424 -27.96 9.91 10.19
C ASP A 424 -26.94 9.43 11.23
N GLN A 425 -26.45 8.19 11.04
CA GLN A 425 -25.53 7.55 11.97
C GLN A 425 -24.12 8.12 11.95
N TYR A 426 -23.71 8.79 10.88
CA TYR A 426 -22.37 9.39 10.71
C TYR A 426 -22.38 10.90 10.97
N ALA A 427 -23.37 11.60 10.45
CA ALA A 427 -23.48 13.05 10.56
C ALA A 427 -23.55 13.54 12.02
N ASN A 428 -24.08 12.72 12.93
CA ASN A 428 -24.14 13.10 14.34
C ASN A 428 -22.75 13.37 14.96
N TYR A 429 -21.69 12.70 14.49
CA TYR A 429 -20.31 12.97 14.94
C TYR A 429 -19.80 14.29 14.39
N VAL A 430 -20.06 14.55 13.11
CA VAL A 430 -19.69 15.80 12.47
C VAL A 430 -20.36 16.99 13.19
N ILE A 431 -21.68 16.94 13.41
CA ILE A 431 -22.40 18.00 14.15
C ILE A 431 -21.82 18.22 15.55
N GLN A 432 -21.55 17.14 16.28
CA GLN A 432 -20.96 17.23 17.61
C GLN A 432 -19.58 17.88 17.60
N LYS A 433 -18.76 17.60 16.58
CA LYS A 433 -17.44 18.22 16.40
C LYS A 433 -17.57 19.69 16.01
N THR A 434 -18.47 19.97 15.10
CA THR A 434 -18.81 21.36 14.72
C THR A 434 -19.24 22.18 15.93
N LEU A 435 -20.18 21.68 16.73
CA LEU A 435 -20.59 22.32 17.97
C LEU A 435 -19.44 22.55 18.95
N GLN A 436 -18.37 21.75 18.90
CA GLN A 436 -17.22 21.90 19.78
C GLN A 436 -16.25 22.96 19.27
N LEU A 437 -16.01 23.06 17.96
CA LEU A 437 -14.95 23.87 17.36
C LEU A 437 -15.44 25.22 16.83
N ALA A 438 -16.70 25.34 16.43
CA ALA A 438 -17.24 26.55 15.83
C ALA A 438 -17.18 27.75 16.80
N PRO A 439 -16.94 28.96 16.31
CA PRO A 439 -17.13 30.19 17.09
C PRO A 439 -18.52 30.25 17.76
N ARG A 440 -18.60 30.96 18.89
CA ARG A 440 -19.83 30.94 19.73
C ARG A 440 -21.10 31.28 18.95
N ASP A 441 -21.06 32.33 18.13
CA ASP A 441 -22.25 32.80 17.42
C ASP A 441 -22.67 31.81 16.32
N ALA A 442 -21.72 31.26 15.57
CA ALA A 442 -22.01 30.22 14.59
C ALA A 442 -22.54 28.93 15.26
N ALA A 443 -21.97 28.53 16.41
CA ALA A 443 -22.48 27.39 17.16
C ALA A 443 -23.90 27.64 17.69
N LEU A 444 -24.26 28.87 18.10
CA LEU A 444 -25.61 29.21 18.51
C LEU A 444 -26.60 29.11 17.33
N SER A 445 -26.21 29.57 16.15
CA SER A 445 -27.04 29.43 14.93
C SER A 445 -27.35 27.93 14.65
N LEU A 446 -26.34 27.07 14.77
CA LEU A 446 -26.54 25.60 14.63
C LEU A 446 -27.46 25.05 15.72
N VAL A 447 -27.34 25.52 16.97
CA VAL A 447 -28.21 25.10 18.09
C VAL A 447 -29.65 25.52 17.83
N GLU A 448 -29.90 26.71 17.29
CA GLU A 448 -31.27 27.16 16.94
C GLU A 448 -31.90 26.27 15.88
N SER A 449 -31.15 25.91 14.82
CA SER A 449 -31.65 24.97 13.80
C SER A 449 -31.94 23.58 14.38
N ILE A 450 -31.16 23.13 15.36
CA ILE A 450 -31.39 21.87 16.07
C ILE A 450 -32.61 21.92 16.97
N ARG A 451 -32.94 23.09 17.55
CA ARG A 451 -34.04 23.26 18.53
C ARG A 451 -35.39 22.81 17.99
N GLU A 452 -35.68 23.04 16.72
CA GLU A 452 -36.90 22.59 16.06
C GLU A 452 -37.08 21.06 16.03
N HIS A 453 -35.99 20.31 16.23
CA HIS A 453 -35.93 18.86 16.11
C HIS A 453 -35.67 18.12 17.42
N LEU A 454 -35.85 18.74 18.59
CA LEU A 454 -35.55 18.14 19.91
C LEU A 454 -36.27 16.81 20.18
N SER A 455 -37.48 16.64 19.65
CA SER A 455 -38.22 15.38 19.77
C SER A 455 -37.50 14.19 19.10
N LEU A 456 -36.88 14.41 17.95
CA LEU A 456 -36.10 13.38 17.24
C LEU A 456 -34.84 13.03 18.03
N MET A 457 -34.18 14.00 18.62
CA MET A 457 -32.92 13.79 19.34
C MET A 457 -33.06 12.99 20.63
N ARG A 458 -34.15 13.15 21.35
CA ARG A 458 -34.41 12.43 22.61
C ARG A 458 -34.52 10.92 22.40
N ASN A 459 -34.93 10.50 21.21
CA ASN A 459 -35.16 9.08 20.88
C ASN A 459 -33.91 8.34 20.39
N SER A 460 -32.80 9.02 20.11
CA SER A 460 -31.54 8.41 19.64
C SER A 460 -30.40 8.58 20.63
N SER A 461 -29.46 7.63 20.67
CA SER A 461 -28.27 7.71 21.52
C SER A 461 -27.34 8.86 21.09
N GLY A 462 -27.20 9.10 19.77
CA GLY A 462 -26.45 10.22 19.19
C GLY A 462 -27.05 11.56 19.57
N GLY A 463 -28.37 11.71 19.43
CA GLY A 463 -29.11 12.90 19.81
C GLY A 463 -28.99 13.24 21.29
N ARG A 464 -29.11 12.24 22.19
CA ARG A 464 -28.91 12.49 23.63
C ARG A 464 -27.51 12.99 23.97
N ARG A 465 -26.47 12.42 23.34
CA ARG A 465 -25.06 12.91 23.49
C ARG A 465 -24.89 14.33 22.99
N MET A 466 -25.51 14.66 21.87
CA MET A 466 -25.50 16.00 21.31
C MET A 466 -26.16 17.02 22.23
N LEU A 467 -27.38 16.70 22.77
CA LEU A 467 -28.07 17.53 23.75
C LEU A 467 -27.20 17.78 25.01
N THR A 468 -26.51 16.77 25.50
CA THR A 468 -25.60 16.90 26.64
C THR A 468 -24.43 17.86 26.31
N LYS A 469 -23.86 17.78 25.10
CA LYS A 469 -22.79 18.71 24.66
C LYS A 469 -23.31 20.15 24.52
N ILE A 470 -24.52 20.33 23.96
CA ILE A 470 -25.15 21.65 23.84
C ILE A 470 -25.36 22.25 25.25
N ALA A 471 -25.98 21.52 26.16
CA ALA A 471 -26.25 21.98 27.53
C ALA A 471 -24.92 22.29 28.29
N LYS A 472 -23.83 21.57 28.02
CA LYS A 472 -22.51 21.86 28.63
C LYS A 472 -21.87 23.14 28.08
N ARG A 473 -22.06 23.43 26.80
CA ARG A 473 -21.43 24.58 26.13
C ARG A 473 -22.25 25.85 26.27
N PHE A 474 -23.57 25.71 26.33
CA PHE A 474 -24.55 26.79 26.41
C PHE A 474 -25.49 26.51 27.59
N PRO A 475 -25.03 26.75 28.83
CA PRO A 475 -25.79 26.52 30.05
C PRO A 475 -27.03 27.41 30.16
#